data_512381154ce1cdab270ca589ced5e7eb
#
_entry.id   512381154ce1cdab270ca589ced5e7eb
#
_cell.length_a   1.000
_cell.length_b   1.000
_cell.length_c   1.000
_cell.angle_alpha   90.00
_cell.angle_beta   90.00
_cell.angle_gamma   90.00
#
_symmetry.space_group_name_H-M   'P 1'
#
loop_
_entity.id
_entity.type
_entity.pdbx_description
1 polymer ?
#
loop_
_entity_poly.entity_id
_entity_poly.type
_entity_poly.pdbx_seq_one_letter_code
_entity_poly.pdbx_strand_id
1 'polypeptide(L)'
;MTEYSKEEIAIMKGEVCPYCGSKPELIDSAEIYNGTSYGKMFICRPCNAYVSCHVGSETPKGRLANAELRQLKIEAHEVFDIIWQQKYKRGRYQAYYWLSKQLQRPFDFTHIGMMDEESCRRTITLCKQYLYKKDPDKFPQYIDG
;
A
#
# COMPACT_ATOMS: atom_id res chain seq x y z
N MET A 1 18.43 -6.61 5.26
CA MET A 1 17.00 -6.59 4.93
C MET A 1 16.24 -7.53 5.86
N THR A 2 15.06 -7.11 6.29
CA THR A 2 14.25 -7.90 7.20
C THR A 2 13.46 -8.95 6.41
N GLU A 3 13.49 -10.19 6.86
CA GLU A 3 12.65 -11.24 6.29
C GLU A 3 11.23 -11.11 6.85
N TYR A 4 10.25 -11.47 6.04
CA TYR A 4 8.86 -11.48 6.48
C TYR A 4 8.58 -12.72 7.31
N SER A 5 7.86 -12.53 8.41
CA SER A 5 7.41 -13.63 9.27
C SER A 5 6.31 -14.43 8.59
N LYS A 6 6.03 -15.61 9.13
CA LYS A 6 4.90 -16.42 8.65
C LYS A 6 3.57 -15.69 8.82
N GLU A 7 3.44 -14.88 9.88
CA GLU A 7 2.24 -14.07 10.13
C GLU A 7 2.04 -13.03 9.03
N GLU A 8 3.10 -12.31 8.66
CA GLU A 8 3.02 -11.31 7.59
C GLU A 8 2.65 -11.95 6.26
N ILE A 9 3.23 -13.11 5.97
CA ILE A 9 2.91 -13.83 4.74
C ILE A 9 1.44 -14.25 4.72
N ALA A 10 0.91 -14.76 5.83
CA ALA A 10 -0.50 -15.14 5.95
C ALA A 10 -1.42 -13.94 5.74
N ILE A 11 -1.05 -12.79 6.31
CA ILE A 11 -1.80 -11.53 6.11
C ILE A 11 -1.84 -11.16 4.64
N MET A 12 -0.70 -11.23 3.96
CA MET A 12 -0.58 -10.86 2.55
C MET A 12 -1.33 -11.81 1.61
N LYS A 13 -1.57 -13.04 2.06
CA LYS A 13 -2.34 -14.03 1.27
C LYS A 13 -3.85 -13.98 1.52
N GLY A 14 -4.31 -13.08 2.39
CA GLY A 14 -5.73 -13.00 2.73
C GLY A 14 -6.20 -14.07 3.66
N GLU A 15 -5.30 -14.76 4.36
CA GLU A 15 -5.64 -15.86 5.26
C GLU A 15 -6.00 -15.39 6.66
N VAL A 16 -5.51 -14.19 7.04
CA VAL A 16 -5.66 -13.64 8.39
C VAL A 16 -5.92 -12.14 8.29
N CYS A 17 -6.91 -11.66 9.02
CA CYS A 17 -7.14 -10.23 9.17
C CYS A 17 -6.05 -9.63 10.06
N PRO A 18 -5.33 -8.59 9.61
CA PRO A 18 -4.26 -8.00 10.41
C PRO A 18 -4.74 -7.29 11.68
N TYR A 19 -6.04 -7.02 11.79
CA TYR A 19 -6.58 -6.25 12.91
C TYR A 19 -7.19 -7.12 14.00
N CYS A 20 -7.80 -8.27 13.64
CA CYS A 20 -8.47 -9.11 14.63
C CYS A 20 -8.05 -10.59 14.60
N GLY A 21 -7.26 -10.99 13.62
CA GLY A 21 -6.78 -12.36 13.52
C GLY A 21 -7.76 -13.37 12.95
N SER A 22 -8.97 -12.94 12.59
CA SER A 22 -9.97 -13.82 12.00
C SER A 22 -9.67 -14.11 10.54
N LYS A 23 -10.27 -15.17 10.00
CA LYS A 23 -10.14 -15.50 8.59
C LYS A 23 -11.05 -14.58 7.77
N PRO A 24 -10.51 -13.80 6.81
CA PRO A 24 -11.35 -12.98 5.94
C PRO A 24 -12.20 -13.83 5.00
N GLU A 25 -13.32 -13.24 4.56
CA GLU A 25 -14.19 -13.85 3.56
C GLU A 25 -13.76 -13.43 2.16
N LEU A 26 -13.83 -14.35 1.23
CA LEU A 26 -13.65 -14.04 -0.20
C LEU A 26 -15.02 -13.78 -0.80
N ILE A 27 -15.26 -12.57 -1.29
CA ILE A 27 -16.55 -12.16 -1.84
C ILE A 27 -16.37 -11.50 -3.20
N ASP A 28 -17.48 -11.30 -3.91
CA ASP A 28 -17.47 -10.43 -5.08
C ASP A 28 -17.62 -8.99 -4.63
N SER A 29 -16.85 -8.09 -5.23
CA SER A 29 -16.85 -6.68 -4.85
C SER A 29 -18.20 -5.99 -5.04
N ALA A 30 -19.10 -6.59 -5.84
CA ALA A 30 -20.45 -6.06 -6.01
C ALA A 30 -21.20 -5.93 -4.70
N GLU A 31 -20.89 -6.75 -3.70
CA GLU A 31 -21.51 -6.67 -2.37
C GLU A 31 -21.17 -5.37 -1.64
N ILE A 32 -20.04 -4.76 -1.97
CA ILE A 32 -19.58 -3.50 -1.35
C ILE A 32 -19.91 -2.28 -2.23
N TYR A 33 -19.87 -2.45 -3.55
CA TYR A 33 -20.02 -1.35 -4.50
C TYR A 33 -21.38 -1.31 -5.18
N ASN A 34 -22.44 -1.56 -4.41
CA ASN A 34 -23.83 -1.41 -4.85
C ASN A 34 -24.18 -2.18 -6.13
N GLY A 35 -23.71 -3.42 -6.21
CA GLY A 35 -24.02 -4.29 -7.33
C GLY A 35 -23.07 -4.20 -8.52
N THR A 36 -22.11 -3.28 -8.50
CA THR A 36 -21.11 -3.20 -9.55
C THR A 36 -19.89 -4.03 -9.17
N SER A 37 -19.56 -5.03 -10.01
CA SER A 37 -18.42 -5.89 -9.74
C SER A 37 -17.13 -5.35 -10.35
N TYR A 38 -16.06 -5.32 -9.54
CA TYR A 38 -14.70 -5.03 -9.99
C TYR A 38 -13.80 -6.25 -9.75
N GLY A 39 -14.40 -7.44 -9.59
CA GLY A 39 -13.70 -8.68 -9.31
C GLY A 39 -13.91 -9.14 -7.87
N LYS A 40 -13.06 -10.05 -7.43
CA LYS A 40 -13.11 -10.60 -6.07
C LYS A 40 -12.36 -9.71 -5.09
N MET A 41 -12.71 -9.87 -3.80
CA MET A 41 -11.99 -9.20 -2.72
C MET A 41 -12.08 -10.04 -1.45
N PHE A 42 -11.09 -9.85 -0.56
CA PHE A 42 -11.12 -10.38 0.78
C PHE A 42 -11.62 -9.30 1.75
N ILE A 43 -12.51 -9.67 2.66
CA ILE A 43 -13.09 -8.74 3.62
C ILE A 43 -13.18 -9.33 5.02
N CYS A 44 -12.85 -8.52 6.01
CA CYS A 44 -13.18 -8.77 7.42
C CYS A 44 -14.25 -7.76 7.80
N ARG A 45 -15.50 -8.23 7.91
CA ARG A 45 -16.64 -7.33 8.14
C ARG A 45 -16.58 -6.61 9.49
N PRO A 46 -16.25 -7.30 10.60
CA PRO A 46 -16.16 -6.60 11.89
C PRO A 46 -15.15 -5.46 11.91
N CYS A 47 -14.05 -5.59 11.17
CA CYS A 47 -13.00 -4.56 11.13
C CYS A 47 -13.20 -3.56 9.99
N ASN A 48 -14.18 -3.79 9.12
CA ASN A 48 -14.37 -3.02 7.90
C ASN A 48 -13.07 -2.90 7.11
N ALA A 49 -12.35 -4.03 7.05
CA ALA A 49 -11.06 -4.11 6.37
C ALA A 49 -11.20 -5.00 5.13
N TYR A 50 -10.66 -4.53 3.99
CA TYR A 50 -10.75 -5.31 2.76
C TYR A 50 -9.59 -5.01 1.83
N VAL A 51 -9.40 -5.89 0.85
CA VAL A 51 -8.39 -5.74 -0.21
C VAL A 51 -8.90 -6.43 -1.47
N SER A 52 -8.73 -5.76 -2.61
CA SER A 52 -9.08 -6.33 -3.91
C SER A 52 -8.10 -7.42 -4.32
N CYS A 53 -8.58 -8.36 -5.15
CA CYS A 53 -7.72 -9.35 -5.79
C CYS A 53 -7.22 -8.83 -7.13
N HIS A 54 -6.13 -9.43 -7.63
CA HIS A 54 -5.68 -9.15 -8.99
C HIS A 54 -6.78 -9.56 -9.97
N VAL A 55 -6.87 -8.84 -11.08
CA VAL A 55 -7.92 -9.05 -12.08
C VAL A 55 -7.96 -10.51 -12.53
N GLY A 56 -9.16 -11.10 -12.47
CA GLY A 56 -9.37 -12.49 -12.89
C GLY A 56 -8.81 -13.53 -11.95
N SER A 57 -8.46 -13.17 -10.72
CA SER A 57 -7.88 -14.13 -9.77
C SER A 57 -8.50 -14.00 -8.38
N GLU A 58 -8.11 -14.90 -7.49
CA GLU A 58 -8.45 -14.86 -6.07
C GLU A 58 -7.22 -14.53 -5.22
N THR A 59 -6.18 -13.96 -5.85
CA THR A 59 -4.96 -13.55 -5.17
C THR A 59 -5.06 -12.08 -4.75
N PRO A 60 -4.98 -11.78 -3.44
CA PRO A 60 -5.09 -10.39 -2.98
C PRO A 60 -3.91 -9.54 -3.44
N LYS A 61 -4.18 -8.28 -3.70
CA LYS A 61 -3.14 -7.32 -4.10
C LYS A 61 -2.20 -6.95 -2.96
N GLY A 62 -2.58 -7.25 -1.72
CA GLY A 62 -1.80 -6.93 -0.54
C GLY A 62 -2.57 -7.32 0.71
N ARG A 63 -2.37 -6.57 1.79
CA ARG A 63 -3.05 -6.84 3.06
C ARG A 63 -4.40 -6.12 3.12
N LEU A 64 -5.33 -6.66 3.91
CA LEU A 64 -6.59 -5.98 4.15
C LEU A 64 -6.34 -4.62 4.80
N ALA A 65 -7.10 -3.62 4.38
CA ALA A 65 -6.97 -2.27 4.88
C ALA A 65 -8.29 -1.80 5.48
N ASN A 66 -8.23 -1.31 6.73
CA ASN A 66 -9.36 -0.60 7.33
C ASN A 66 -9.39 0.84 6.80
N ALA A 67 -10.34 1.64 7.28
CA ALA A 67 -10.51 3.01 6.76
C ALA A 67 -9.25 3.86 6.93
N GLU A 68 -8.58 3.76 8.06
CA GLU A 68 -7.35 4.51 8.31
C GLU A 68 -6.24 4.12 7.33
N LEU A 69 -6.02 2.83 7.15
CA LEU A 69 -4.96 2.38 6.23
C LEU A 69 -5.31 2.72 4.78
N ARG A 70 -6.58 2.62 4.39
CA ARG A 70 -6.98 3.03 3.04
C ARG A 70 -6.64 4.49 2.77
N GLN A 71 -6.89 5.37 3.75
CA GLN A 71 -6.56 6.78 3.62
C GLN A 71 -5.06 7.00 3.54
N LEU A 72 -4.28 6.31 4.36
CA LEU A 72 -2.81 6.38 4.33
C LEU A 72 -2.24 5.92 3.00
N LYS A 73 -2.82 4.87 2.41
CA LYS A 73 -2.40 4.41 1.09
C LYS A 73 -2.66 5.45 0.01
N ILE A 74 -3.79 6.13 0.07
CA ILE A 74 -4.10 7.22 -0.87
C ILE A 74 -3.05 8.33 -0.74
N GLU A 75 -2.74 8.76 0.48
CA GLU A 75 -1.74 9.79 0.72
C GLU A 75 -0.34 9.37 0.27
N ALA A 76 0.03 8.11 0.54
CA ALA A 76 1.31 7.58 0.11
C ALA A 76 1.43 7.58 -1.42
N HIS A 77 0.37 7.17 -2.12
CA HIS A 77 0.35 7.19 -3.58
C HIS A 77 0.47 8.61 -4.12
N GLU A 78 -0.20 9.58 -3.50
CA GLU A 78 -0.15 10.96 -3.97
C GLU A 78 1.28 11.49 -4.04
N VAL A 79 2.08 11.24 -3.00
CA VAL A 79 3.46 11.75 -2.98
C VAL A 79 4.42 10.84 -3.74
N PHE A 80 4.24 9.52 -3.64
CA PHE A 80 5.12 8.56 -4.30
C PHE A 80 4.99 8.66 -5.83
N ASP A 81 3.77 8.77 -6.34
CA ASP A 81 3.55 8.78 -7.78
C ASP A 81 4.14 10.02 -8.46
N ILE A 82 4.24 11.13 -7.75
CA ILE A 82 4.92 12.33 -8.27
C ILE A 82 6.36 11.98 -8.68
N ILE A 83 7.05 11.18 -7.87
CA ILE A 83 8.46 10.87 -8.08
C ILE A 83 8.70 10.20 -9.43
N TRP A 84 7.85 9.25 -9.82
CA TRP A 84 8.06 8.56 -11.09
C TRP A 84 7.27 9.19 -12.25
N GLN A 85 6.11 9.77 -12.00
CA GLN A 85 5.32 10.41 -13.06
C GLN A 85 5.99 11.68 -13.56
N GLN A 86 6.63 12.45 -12.69
CA GLN A 86 7.36 13.67 -13.07
C GLN A 86 8.86 13.40 -13.29
N LYS A 87 9.23 12.13 -13.41
CA LYS A 87 10.57 11.69 -13.83
C LYS A 87 11.71 12.06 -12.88
N TYR A 88 11.44 12.29 -11.60
CA TYR A 88 12.52 12.39 -10.61
C TYR A 88 13.25 11.05 -10.46
N LYS A 89 12.53 9.95 -10.68
CA LYS A 89 13.07 8.62 -10.96
C LYS A 89 12.54 8.23 -12.33
N ARG A 90 13.27 7.38 -13.05
CA ARG A 90 12.97 7.03 -14.45
C ARG A 90 11.58 6.43 -14.63
N GLY A 91 11.12 5.67 -13.66
CA GLY A 91 9.81 5.06 -13.71
C GLY A 91 9.46 4.45 -12.37
N ARG A 92 8.30 3.79 -12.36
CA ARG A 92 7.74 3.19 -11.13
C ARG A 92 8.68 2.15 -10.52
N TYR A 93 9.32 1.32 -11.34
CA TYR A 93 10.25 0.30 -10.85
C TYR A 93 11.41 0.93 -10.08
N GLN A 94 12.08 1.94 -10.66
CA GLN A 94 13.20 2.60 -10.01
C GLN A 94 12.77 3.34 -8.75
N ALA A 95 11.57 3.91 -8.75
CA ALA A 95 11.02 4.57 -7.57
C ALA A 95 10.82 3.56 -6.44
N TYR A 96 10.23 2.39 -6.72
CA TYR A 96 10.07 1.36 -5.71
C TYR A 96 11.39 0.75 -5.27
N TYR A 97 12.36 0.63 -6.20
CA TYR A 97 13.69 0.15 -5.83
C TYR A 97 14.34 1.10 -4.82
N TRP A 98 14.29 2.41 -5.09
CA TRP A 98 14.77 3.43 -4.17
C TRP A 98 14.04 3.32 -2.82
N LEU A 99 12.72 3.23 -2.86
CA LEU A 99 11.92 3.17 -1.64
C LEU A 99 12.25 1.93 -0.81
N SER A 100 12.48 0.79 -1.45
CA SER A 100 12.84 -0.45 -0.76
C SER A 100 14.13 -0.28 0.04
N LYS A 101 15.11 0.44 -0.51
CA LYS A 101 16.36 0.73 0.17
C LYS A 101 16.14 1.67 1.36
N GLN A 102 15.31 2.69 1.19
CA GLN A 102 14.99 3.63 2.27
C GLN A 102 14.26 2.96 3.43
N LEU A 103 13.34 2.06 3.12
CA LEU A 103 12.56 1.33 4.12
C LEU A 103 13.28 0.11 4.66
N GLN A 104 14.38 -0.31 4.03
CA GLN A 104 15.11 -1.53 4.35
C GLN A 104 14.20 -2.75 4.29
N ARG A 105 13.43 -2.85 3.20
CA ARG A 105 12.49 -3.94 2.95
C ARG A 105 12.84 -4.65 1.63
N PRO A 106 12.49 -5.94 1.49
CA PRO A 106 12.63 -6.60 0.21
C PRO A 106 11.80 -5.88 -0.87
N PHE A 107 12.37 -5.77 -2.07
CA PHE A 107 11.70 -5.08 -3.17
C PHE A 107 10.28 -5.63 -3.43
N ASP A 108 10.14 -6.96 -3.44
CA ASP A 108 8.86 -7.62 -3.73
C ASP A 108 7.75 -7.28 -2.72
N PHE A 109 8.12 -6.79 -1.54
CA PHE A 109 7.17 -6.46 -0.48
C PHE A 109 7.12 -4.96 -0.20
N THR A 110 7.58 -4.14 -1.15
CA THR A 110 7.67 -2.69 -0.95
C THR A 110 6.50 -1.93 -1.57
N HIS A 111 5.67 -2.60 -2.38
CA HIS A 111 4.51 -1.93 -2.99
C HIS A 111 3.58 -1.37 -1.92
N ILE A 112 3.03 -0.19 -2.19
CA ILE A 112 2.15 0.50 -1.23
C ILE A 112 0.96 -0.36 -0.82
N GLY A 113 0.43 -1.16 -1.76
CA GLY A 113 -0.68 -2.09 -1.46
C GLY A 113 -0.36 -3.09 -0.36
N MET A 114 0.90 -3.39 -0.12
CA MET A 114 1.35 -4.36 0.89
C MET A 114 1.72 -3.72 2.22
N MET A 115 1.70 -2.39 2.31
CA MET A 115 2.17 -1.67 3.48
C MET A 115 1.14 -1.62 4.60
N ASP A 116 1.63 -1.67 5.84
CA ASP A 116 0.84 -1.35 7.03
C ASP A 116 0.87 0.16 7.27
N GLU A 117 0.20 0.60 8.33
CA GLU A 117 0.09 2.02 8.66
C GLU A 117 1.45 2.68 8.85
N GLU A 118 2.32 2.04 9.62
CA GLU A 118 3.65 2.58 9.88
C GLU A 118 4.46 2.75 8.60
N SER A 119 4.44 1.73 7.74
CA SER A 119 5.16 1.78 6.48
C SER A 119 4.64 2.87 5.55
N CYS A 120 3.31 3.05 5.51
CA CYS A 120 2.71 4.13 4.73
C CYS A 120 3.17 5.50 5.25
N ARG A 121 3.16 5.71 6.57
CA ARG A 121 3.61 6.97 7.16
C ARG A 121 5.07 7.25 6.85
N ARG A 122 5.92 6.23 6.95
CA ARG A 122 7.34 6.37 6.60
C ARG A 122 7.51 6.71 5.12
N THR A 123 6.74 6.05 4.25
CA THR A 123 6.77 6.32 2.81
C THR A 123 6.39 7.77 2.52
N ILE A 124 5.32 8.25 3.14
CA ILE A 124 4.87 9.64 2.97
C ILE A 124 5.99 10.60 3.36
N THR A 125 6.59 10.41 4.53
CA THR A 125 7.67 11.27 5.02
C THR A 125 8.88 11.24 4.09
N LEU A 126 9.33 10.04 3.71
CA LEU A 126 10.49 9.88 2.84
C LEU A 126 10.29 10.51 1.47
N CYS A 127 9.11 10.33 0.89
CA CYS A 127 8.80 10.91 -0.42
C CYS A 127 8.74 12.44 -0.36
N LYS A 128 8.12 12.99 0.67
CA LYS A 128 8.06 14.45 0.85
C LYS A 128 9.46 15.06 1.03
N GLN A 129 10.29 14.41 1.84
CA GLN A 129 11.67 14.86 2.03
C GLN A 129 12.47 14.80 0.73
N TYR A 130 12.32 13.73 -0.02
CA TYR A 130 12.99 13.56 -1.31
C TYR A 130 12.58 14.65 -2.29
N LEU A 131 11.28 14.90 -2.43
CA LEU A 131 10.75 15.90 -3.36
C LEU A 131 11.19 17.31 -2.96
N TYR A 132 11.17 17.62 -1.67
CA TYR A 132 11.62 18.94 -1.20
C TYR A 132 13.10 19.15 -1.51
N LYS A 133 13.95 18.14 -1.30
CA LYS A 133 15.38 18.24 -1.61
C LYS A 133 15.65 18.41 -3.09
N LYS A 134 14.85 17.75 -3.93
CA LYS A 134 15.04 17.81 -5.38
C LYS A 134 14.56 19.12 -5.98
N ASP A 135 13.45 19.64 -5.47
CA ASP A 135 12.85 20.86 -6.04
C ASP A 135 12.10 21.62 -4.95
N PRO A 136 12.86 22.32 -4.07
CA PRO A 136 12.23 23.04 -2.94
C PRO A 136 11.29 24.15 -3.38
N ASP A 137 11.51 24.73 -4.56
CA ASP A 137 10.63 25.81 -5.07
C ASP A 137 9.29 25.27 -5.50
N LYS A 138 9.25 24.03 -6.02
CA LYS A 138 8.02 23.38 -6.46
C LYS A 138 7.27 22.73 -5.29
N PHE A 139 7.99 22.28 -4.27
CA PHE A 139 7.42 21.56 -3.14
C PHE A 139 7.70 22.22 -1.79
N PRO A 140 7.47 23.55 -1.66
CA PRO A 140 7.74 24.23 -0.39
C PRO A 140 6.88 23.71 0.76
N GLN A 141 5.72 23.15 0.46
CA GLN A 141 4.81 22.58 1.46
C GLN A 141 5.38 21.32 2.13
N TYR A 142 6.43 20.73 1.57
CA TYR A 142 7.05 19.52 2.11
C TYR A 142 8.30 19.78 2.93
N ILE A 143 8.50 21.01 3.36
CA ILE A 143 9.72 21.40 4.09
C ILE A 143 9.97 20.59 5.37
N ASP A 144 8.89 20.18 6.04
CA ASP A 144 8.99 19.42 7.29
C ASP A 144 8.86 17.91 7.08
N GLY A 145 8.91 17.49 5.85
CA GLY A 145 8.81 16.08 5.51
C GLY A 145 7.42 15.55 5.57
#